data_1fbd337dbad1a045840a308c4d738dd7
#
_entry.id   1fbd337dbad1a045840a308c4d738dd7
#
_cell.length_a   1.000
_cell.length_b   1.000
_cell.length_c   1.000
_cell.angle_alpha   90.00
_cell.angle_beta   90.00
_cell.angle_gamma   90.00
#
_symmetry.space_group_name_H-M   'P 1'
#
loop_
_entity.id
_entity.type
_entity.pdbx_description
1 polymer ?
#
loop_
_entity_poly.entity_id
_entity_poly.type
_entity_poly.pdbx_seq_one_letter_code
_entity_poly.pdbx_strand_id
1 'polypeptide(L)'
;NQPLEHNYLDAYTQVIKNTDPRSTCFVANCGAGVFRTTFAMIAALLVRRRQMHLLTQVDPFAETGENMTSDTHVPSKSLGRTLRRVQDNMEQNHHLLRLVHVLSHSLSTYDTRSVIEQLLMQPTLLKSLQEANLGDYSMVRQLCGLLDHGLACKAVVDVAIDGCAQVINIRESILSHRLRYSTAAAIDELDAHSLLRHAAKALEVYYFLIAFASYVEESKTALFQFRFVDWLKERA
;
A
#
# COMPACT_ATOMS: atom_id res chain seq x y z
N ASN A 1 -23.40 0.60 -4.65
CA ASN A 1 -22.05 1.18 -4.53
C ASN A 1 -22.16 2.54 -3.84
N GLN A 2 -22.09 2.54 -2.51
CA GLN A 2 -21.97 3.78 -1.76
C GLN A 2 -20.52 4.29 -1.90
N PRO A 3 -20.31 5.62 -2.06
CA PRO A 3 -18.98 6.20 -2.02
C PRO A 3 -18.32 5.84 -0.69
N LEU A 4 -16.99 5.68 -0.68
CA LEU A 4 -16.23 5.58 0.55
C LEU A 4 -16.34 6.95 1.24
N GLU A 5 -17.22 7.04 2.22
CA GLU A 5 -17.31 8.24 3.03
C GLU A 5 -16.08 8.30 3.94
N HIS A 6 -15.40 9.44 3.96
CA HIS A 6 -14.22 9.69 4.81
C HIS A 6 -14.52 9.45 6.31
N ASN A 7 -15.79 9.45 6.69
CA ASN A 7 -16.29 9.16 8.02
C ASN A 7 -15.93 7.77 8.56
N TYR A 8 -15.70 6.78 7.67
CA TYR A 8 -15.32 5.43 8.11
C TYR A 8 -13.96 5.41 8.82
N LEU A 9 -12.98 6.20 8.36
CA LEU A 9 -11.66 6.27 9.00
C LEU A 9 -11.75 6.87 10.41
N ASP A 10 -12.58 7.89 10.59
CA ASP A 10 -12.87 8.44 11.93
C ASP A 10 -13.54 7.40 12.81
N ALA A 11 -14.53 6.66 12.29
CA ALA A 11 -15.22 5.61 13.03
C ALA A 11 -14.25 4.51 13.47
N TYR A 12 -13.37 4.03 12.57
CA TYR A 12 -12.34 3.04 12.92
C TYR A 12 -11.38 3.57 13.98
N THR A 13 -10.90 4.81 13.83
CA THR A 13 -10.03 5.44 14.82
C THR A 13 -10.70 5.52 16.20
N GLN A 14 -12.00 5.90 16.26
CA GLN A 14 -12.74 5.97 17.53
C GLN A 14 -12.88 4.61 18.23
N VAL A 15 -13.07 3.53 17.46
CA VAL A 15 -13.13 2.18 18.03
C VAL A 15 -11.75 1.73 18.52
N ILE A 16 -10.70 1.98 17.74
CA ILE A 16 -9.36 1.45 17.99
C ILE A 16 -8.66 2.22 19.13
N LYS A 17 -8.78 3.55 19.18
CA LYS A 17 -8.03 4.40 20.11
C LYS A 17 -8.24 4.07 21.59
N ASN A 18 -9.41 3.55 21.94
CA ASN A 18 -9.79 3.24 23.32
C ASN A 18 -9.43 1.80 23.73
N THR A 19 -8.74 1.06 22.89
CA THR A 19 -8.38 -0.33 23.14
C THR A 19 -6.87 -0.48 23.31
N ASP A 20 -6.46 -1.35 24.23
CA ASP A 20 -5.04 -1.66 24.44
C ASP A 20 -4.45 -2.37 23.22
N PRO A 21 -3.40 -1.80 22.60
CA PRO A 21 -2.77 -2.38 21.42
C PRO A 21 -2.08 -3.72 21.66
N ARG A 22 -1.79 -4.06 22.90
CA ARG A 22 -1.08 -5.31 23.26
C ARG A 22 -2.02 -6.49 23.46
N SER A 23 -3.24 -6.24 23.90
CA SER A 23 -4.18 -7.29 24.31
C SER A 23 -5.42 -7.42 23.43
N THR A 24 -5.68 -6.43 22.54
CA THR A 24 -6.90 -6.40 21.71
C THR A 24 -6.58 -6.73 20.25
N CYS A 25 -7.25 -7.75 19.72
CA CYS A 25 -7.23 -8.09 18.29
C CYS A 25 -8.51 -7.57 17.62
N PHE A 26 -8.38 -7.07 16.38
CA PHE A 26 -9.52 -6.67 15.55
C PHE A 26 -9.75 -7.67 14.43
N VAL A 27 -11.00 -8.06 14.26
CA VAL A 27 -11.45 -8.86 13.14
C VAL A 27 -12.33 -7.99 12.26
N ALA A 28 -11.88 -7.71 11.04
CA ALA A 28 -12.65 -6.97 10.07
C ALA A 28 -13.38 -7.93 9.13
N ASN A 29 -14.67 -7.70 8.92
CA ASN A 29 -15.48 -8.46 7.99
C ASN A 29 -16.46 -7.54 7.25
N CYS A 30 -16.62 -7.73 5.94
CA CYS A 30 -17.69 -7.16 5.14
C CYS A 30 -18.36 -8.27 4.36
N GLY A 31 -19.56 -8.06 3.79
CA GLY A 31 -20.32 -9.13 3.15
C GLY A 31 -19.52 -9.98 2.16
N ALA A 32 -18.66 -9.35 1.33
CA ALA A 32 -17.77 -10.05 0.40
C ALA A 32 -16.39 -10.41 0.99
N GLY A 33 -16.04 -9.88 2.15
CA GLY A 33 -14.76 -10.14 2.82
C GLY A 33 -13.50 -9.63 2.10
N VAL A 34 -13.63 -8.77 1.08
CA VAL A 34 -12.51 -8.40 0.20
C VAL A 34 -12.10 -6.94 0.40
N PHE A 35 -12.59 -6.03 -0.43
CA PHE A 35 -12.06 -4.68 -0.56
C PHE A 35 -12.24 -3.81 0.70
N ARG A 36 -13.46 -3.75 1.26
CA ARG A 36 -13.75 -2.98 2.48
C ARG A 36 -13.07 -3.58 3.71
N THR A 37 -12.95 -4.89 3.76
CA THR A 37 -12.23 -5.60 4.83
C THR A 37 -10.76 -5.23 4.79
N THR A 38 -10.10 -5.30 3.64
CA THR A 38 -8.68 -4.92 3.48
C THR A 38 -8.45 -3.46 3.84
N PHE A 39 -9.34 -2.55 3.41
CA PHE A 39 -9.26 -1.14 3.79
C PHE A 39 -9.32 -0.94 5.32
N ALA A 40 -10.26 -1.58 5.99
CA ALA A 40 -10.40 -1.51 7.44
C ALA A 40 -9.18 -2.11 8.16
N MET A 41 -8.64 -3.22 7.66
CA MET A 41 -7.44 -3.86 8.21
C MET A 41 -6.22 -2.94 8.10
N ILE A 42 -5.99 -2.34 6.93
CA ILE A 42 -4.88 -1.41 6.72
C ILE A 42 -5.02 -0.19 7.64
N ALA A 43 -6.20 0.42 7.70
CA ALA A 43 -6.44 1.55 8.58
C ALA A 43 -6.19 1.19 10.05
N ALA A 44 -6.62 0.00 10.49
CA ALA A 44 -6.36 -0.50 11.83
C ALA A 44 -4.86 -0.71 12.10
N LEU A 45 -4.13 -1.28 11.14
CA LEU A 45 -2.68 -1.45 11.23
C LEU A 45 -1.94 -0.12 11.38
N LEU A 46 -2.31 0.92 10.63
CA LEU A 46 -1.71 2.24 10.71
C LEU A 46 -1.91 2.86 12.11
N VAL A 47 -3.15 2.82 12.64
CA VAL A 47 -3.46 3.33 13.99
C VAL A 47 -2.71 2.53 15.05
N ARG A 48 -2.69 1.20 14.96
CA ARG A 48 -1.98 0.33 15.89
C ARG A 48 -0.48 0.54 15.90
N ARG A 49 0.11 0.66 14.71
CA ARG A 49 1.52 0.98 14.56
C ARG A 49 1.86 2.26 15.34
N ARG A 50 1.06 3.33 15.16
CA ARG A 50 1.29 4.58 15.87
C ARG A 50 1.11 4.46 17.37
N GLN A 51 0.07 3.77 17.84
CA GLN A 51 -0.13 3.49 19.26
C GLN A 51 1.06 2.74 19.87
N MET A 52 1.54 1.71 19.20
CA MET A 52 2.70 0.94 19.65
C MET A 52 3.97 1.78 19.65
N HIS A 53 4.20 2.57 18.59
CA HIS A 53 5.34 3.48 18.51
C HIS A 53 5.34 4.49 19.67
N LEU A 54 4.20 5.09 19.98
CA LEU A 54 4.06 6.04 21.09
C LEU A 54 4.28 5.40 22.46
N LEU A 55 3.95 4.10 22.61
CA LEU A 55 4.12 3.37 23.88
C LEU A 55 5.54 2.83 24.07
N THR A 56 6.17 2.34 23.01
CA THR A 56 7.43 1.61 23.10
C THR A 56 8.63 2.40 22.57
N GLN A 57 8.40 3.52 21.91
CA GLN A 57 9.38 4.31 21.15
C GLN A 57 10.07 3.50 20.03
N VAL A 58 9.52 2.34 19.68
CA VAL A 58 10.00 1.46 18.60
C VAL A 58 8.91 1.39 17.54
N ASP A 59 9.28 1.62 16.29
CA ASP A 59 8.36 1.44 15.17
C ASP A 59 8.22 -0.04 14.83
N PRO A 60 7.00 -0.63 14.93
CA PRO A 60 6.78 -2.03 14.58
C PRO A 60 7.07 -2.37 13.10
N PHE A 61 7.13 -1.36 12.23
CA PHE A 61 7.44 -1.51 10.80
C PHE A 61 8.90 -1.18 10.48
N ALA A 62 9.68 -0.71 11.46
CA ALA A 62 11.11 -0.57 11.27
C ALA A 62 11.71 -1.96 10.99
N GLU A 63 12.44 -2.07 9.90
CA GLU A 63 13.11 -3.30 9.53
C GLU A 63 13.99 -3.76 10.70
N THR A 64 13.88 -5.04 11.05
CA THR A 64 14.64 -5.70 12.09
C THR A 64 16.17 -5.77 11.79
N GLY A 65 16.62 -4.99 10.81
CA GLY A 65 17.99 -4.94 10.33
C GLY A 65 18.98 -4.17 11.21
N GLU A 66 18.52 -3.38 12.19
CA GLU A 66 19.42 -2.54 13.02
C GLU A 66 19.66 -3.04 14.45
N ASN A 67 18.99 -4.08 14.91
CA ASN A 67 19.15 -4.59 16.28
C ASN A 67 20.08 -5.80 16.41
N MET A 68 21.13 -5.89 15.60
CA MET A 68 22.29 -6.76 15.86
C MET A 68 23.56 -5.95 16.03
N THR A 69 23.57 -5.00 16.96
CA THR A 69 24.79 -4.43 17.49
C THR A 69 24.84 -4.61 18.99
N SER A 70 25.13 -5.84 19.43
CA SER A 70 25.83 -6.04 20.67
C SER A 70 26.89 -7.12 20.46
N ASP A 71 28.13 -6.63 20.47
CA ASP A 71 29.36 -7.36 20.77
C ASP A 71 29.61 -8.70 20.06
N THR A 72 30.25 -8.63 18.92
CA THR A 72 31.47 -9.44 18.71
C THR A 72 32.28 -8.91 17.52
N HIS A 73 33.51 -8.66 17.77
CA HIS A 73 34.60 -8.28 16.87
C HIS A 73 34.64 -9.17 15.62
N VAL A 74 34.19 -8.67 14.46
CA VAL A 74 34.65 -9.17 13.15
C VAL A 74 34.61 -8.02 12.12
N PRO A 75 35.70 -7.76 11.38
CA PRO A 75 35.76 -6.71 10.39
C PRO A 75 35.08 -7.15 9.09
N SER A 76 33.82 -6.83 8.90
CA SER A 76 33.16 -7.21 7.67
C SER A 76 32.21 -6.13 7.11
N LYS A 77 32.77 -4.95 6.80
CA LYS A 77 32.07 -3.96 5.94
C LYS A 77 31.72 -4.54 4.55
N SER A 78 32.36 -5.61 4.12
CA SER A 78 32.09 -6.29 2.86
C SER A 78 30.87 -7.23 2.95
N LEU A 79 30.72 -7.99 4.04
CA LEU A 79 29.63 -8.93 4.22
C LEU A 79 28.28 -8.21 4.34
N GLY A 80 28.22 -7.11 5.11
CA GLY A 80 27.01 -6.29 5.22
C GLY A 80 26.56 -5.69 3.89
N ARG A 81 27.50 -5.25 3.04
CA ARG A 81 27.19 -4.79 1.67
C ARG A 81 26.68 -5.92 0.77
N THR A 82 27.26 -7.10 0.90
CA THR A 82 26.83 -8.26 0.12
C THR A 82 25.45 -8.74 0.54
N LEU A 83 25.16 -8.79 1.84
CA LEU A 83 23.84 -9.14 2.37
C LEU A 83 22.76 -8.14 1.93
N ARG A 84 23.03 -6.83 2.01
CA ARG A 84 22.10 -5.79 1.49
C ARG A 84 21.84 -5.98 -0.01
N ARG A 85 22.87 -6.22 -0.82
CA ARG A 85 22.69 -6.50 -2.26
C ARG A 85 21.83 -7.75 -2.52
N VAL A 86 22.01 -8.80 -1.74
CA VAL A 86 21.19 -10.02 -1.85
C VAL A 86 19.75 -9.71 -1.48
N GLN A 87 19.52 -8.96 -0.42
CA GLN A 87 18.20 -8.53 0.03
C GLN A 87 17.53 -7.66 -1.03
N ASP A 88 18.20 -6.62 -1.52
CA ASP A 88 17.70 -5.74 -2.61
C ASP A 88 17.34 -6.54 -3.87
N ASN A 89 18.17 -7.52 -4.25
CA ASN A 89 17.89 -8.40 -5.40
C ASN A 89 16.69 -9.31 -5.14
N MET A 90 16.52 -9.82 -3.92
CA MET A 90 15.36 -10.65 -3.55
C MET A 90 14.07 -9.83 -3.60
N GLU A 91 14.08 -8.60 -3.10
CA GLU A 91 12.94 -7.69 -3.16
C GLU A 91 12.58 -7.32 -4.60
N GLN A 92 13.57 -6.98 -5.42
CA GLN A 92 13.37 -6.71 -6.86
C GLN A 92 12.78 -7.91 -7.59
N ASN A 93 13.27 -9.11 -7.31
CA ASN A 93 12.73 -10.35 -7.89
C ASN A 93 11.30 -10.62 -7.42
N HIS A 94 10.99 -10.36 -6.15
CA HIS A 94 9.65 -10.49 -5.61
C HIS A 94 8.67 -9.53 -6.31
N HIS A 95 9.03 -8.26 -6.45
CA HIS A 95 8.21 -7.29 -7.17
C HIS A 95 8.03 -7.65 -8.65
N LEU A 96 9.05 -8.20 -9.29
CA LEU A 96 8.94 -8.68 -10.68
C LEU A 96 7.98 -9.87 -10.80
N LEU A 97 8.07 -10.84 -9.90
CA LEU A 97 7.16 -11.99 -9.87
C LEU A 97 5.70 -11.55 -9.64
N ARG A 98 5.47 -10.59 -8.75
CA ARG A 98 4.14 -10.02 -8.53
C ARG A 98 3.62 -9.31 -9.79
N LEU A 99 4.47 -8.54 -10.47
CA LEU A 99 4.10 -7.91 -11.75
C LEU A 99 3.71 -8.96 -12.80
N VAL A 100 4.51 -10.02 -12.97
CA VAL A 100 4.21 -11.13 -13.88
C VAL A 100 2.85 -11.77 -13.52
N HIS A 101 2.57 -11.98 -12.25
CA HIS A 101 1.29 -12.49 -11.79
C HIS A 101 0.12 -11.58 -12.18
N VAL A 102 0.24 -10.27 -11.95
CA VAL A 102 -0.78 -9.27 -12.34
C VAL A 102 -0.98 -9.28 -13.86
N LEU A 103 0.10 -9.30 -14.64
CA LEU A 103 0.03 -9.35 -16.11
C LEU A 103 -0.68 -10.62 -16.59
N SER A 104 -0.33 -11.79 -16.04
CA SER A 104 -0.93 -13.08 -16.40
C SER A 104 -2.43 -13.10 -16.18
N HIS A 105 -2.89 -12.54 -15.05
CA HIS A 105 -4.32 -12.50 -14.72
C HIS A 105 -5.09 -11.43 -15.48
N SER A 106 -4.43 -10.32 -15.83
CA SER A 106 -5.07 -9.19 -16.52
C SER A 106 -5.14 -9.38 -18.03
N LEU A 107 -4.21 -10.16 -18.59
CA LEU A 107 -4.05 -10.40 -20.03
C LEU A 107 -4.33 -11.86 -20.41
N SER A 108 -5.14 -12.57 -19.63
CA SER A 108 -5.43 -14.00 -19.80
C SER A 108 -6.02 -14.39 -21.16
N THR A 109 -6.56 -13.42 -21.91
CA THR A 109 -7.09 -13.63 -23.28
C THR A 109 -6.02 -13.58 -24.37
N TYR A 110 -4.77 -13.24 -24.03
CA TYR A 110 -3.65 -13.15 -24.95
C TYR A 110 -2.58 -14.20 -24.63
N ASP A 111 -1.71 -14.49 -25.60
CA ASP A 111 -0.50 -15.27 -25.34
C ASP A 111 0.42 -14.50 -24.37
N THR A 112 0.22 -14.74 -23.08
CA THR A 112 0.89 -14.04 -21.97
C THR A 112 2.41 -14.20 -22.05
N ARG A 113 2.91 -15.34 -22.57
CA ARG A 113 4.34 -15.57 -22.71
C ARG A 113 4.94 -14.61 -23.73
N SER A 114 4.32 -14.48 -24.91
CA SER A 114 4.75 -13.53 -25.95
C SER A 114 4.69 -12.08 -25.47
N VAL A 115 3.65 -11.70 -24.71
CA VAL A 115 3.53 -10.36 -24.14
C VAL A 115 4.64 -10.08 -23.14
N ILE A 116 4.97 -11.03 -22.25
CA ILE A 116 6.05 -10.85 -21.26
C ILE A 116 7.41 -10.74 -21.99
N GLU A 117 7.66 -11.57 -23.00
CA GLU A 117 8.87 -11.49 -23.80
C GLU A 117 9.01 -10.13 -24.49
N GLN A 118 7.93 -9.62 -25.09
CA GLN A 118 7.92 -8.28 -25.69
C GLN A 118 8.15 -7.16 -24.65
N LEU A 119 7.61 -7.28 -23.44
CA LEU A 119 7.85 -6.32 -22.36
C LEU A 119 9.30 -6.31 -21.90
N LEU A 120 9.93 -7.47 -21.81
CA LEU A 120 11.35 -7.59 -21.48
C LEU A 120 12.25 -6.96 -22.54
N MET A 121 11.81 -6.94 -23.80
CA MET A 121 12.52 -6.25 -24.90
C MET A 121 12.33 -4.72 -24.87
N GLN A 122 11.41 -4.21 -24.05
CA GLN A 122 11.11 -2.78 -23.90
C GLN A 122 11.35 -2.30 -22.46
N PRO A 123 12.60 -2.01 -22.07
CA PRO A 123 12.95 -1.71 -20.68
C PRO A 123 12.24 -0.46 -20.11
N THR A 124 11.92 0.51 -20.96
CA THR A 124 11.17 1.71 -20.53
C THR A 124 9.73 1.39 -20.15
N LEU A 125 9.07 0.52 -20.93
CA LEU A 125 7.71 0.07 -20.63
C LEU A 125 7.69 -0.82 -19.40
N LEU A 126 8.64 -1.75 -19.30
CA LEU A 126 8.78 -2.60 -18.11
C LEU A 126 8.95 -1.76 -16.84
N LYS A 127 9.83 -0.76 -16.88
CA LYS A 127 10.04 0.16 -15.75
C LYS A 127 8.75 0.89 -15.38
N SER A 128 8.01 1.42 -16.36
CA SER A 128 6.74 2.11 -16.12
C SER A 128 5.69 1.19 -15.47
N LEU A 129 5.64 -0.08 -15.87
CA LEU A 129 4.75 -1.07 -15.26
C LEU A 129 5.18 -1.45 -13.84
N GLN A 130 6.47 -1.55 -13.58
CA GLN A 130 7.02 -1.76 -12.24
C GLN A 130 6.66 -0.59 -11.32
N GLU A 131 6.88 0.64 -11.76
CA GLU A 131 6.49 1.85 -11.02
C GLU A 131 4.99 1.86 -10.71
N ALA A 132 4.14 1.53 -11.69
CA ALA A 132 2.70 1.43 -11.49
C ALA A 132 2.31 0.31 -10.50
N ASN A 133 2.99 -0.84 -10.54
CA ASN A 133 2.76 -1.94 -9.60
C ASN A 133 3.15 -1.56 -8.16
N LEU A 134 4.13 -0.69 -7.99
CA LEU A 134 4.53 -0.11 -6.71
C LEU A 134 3.65 1.09 -6.29
N GLY A 135 2.61 1.41 -7.05
CA GLY A 135 1.70 2.51 -6.75
C GLY A 135 2.30 3.90 -7.02
N ASP A 136 3.34 3.97 -7.86
CA ASP A 136 3.97 5.25 -8.21
C ASP A 136 3.21 5.95 -9.35
N TYR A 137 2.10 6.56 -8.99
CA TYR A 137 1.25 7.36 -9.88
C TYR A 137 1.49 8.85 -9.66
N SER A 138 1.32 9.65 -10.72
CA SER A 138 1.52 11.11 -10.66
C SER A 138 0.71 11.78 -9.54
N MET A 139 -0.56 11.40 -9.36
CA MET A 139 -1.41 11.93 -8.28
C MET A 139 -0.87 11.55 -6.88
N VAL A 140 -0.33 10.34 -6.73
CA VAL A 140 0.26 9.88 -5.47
C VAL A 140 1.55 10.65 -5.18
N ARG A 141 2.40 10.88 -6.19
CA ARG A 141 3.60 11.72 -6.05
C ARG A 141 3.26 13.16 -5.67
N GLN A 142 2.22 13.75 -6.27
CA GLN A 142 1.74 15.08 -5.91
C GLN A 142 1.27 15.12 -4.45
N LEU A 143 0.45 14.16 -4.03
CA LEU A 143 0.03 14.05 -2.62
C LEU A 143 1.23 13.95 -1.68
N CYS A 144 2.19 13.06 -1.97
CA CYS A 144 3.39 12.91 -1.15
C CYS A 144 4.23 14.20 -1.07
N GLY A 145 4.18 15.04 -2.12
CA GLY A 145 4.83 16.35 -2.13
C GLY A 145 4.11 17.41 -1.31
N LEU A 146 2.80 17.26 -1.08
CA LEU A 146 1.98 18.20 -0.30
C LEU A 146 1.96 17.85 1.19
N LEU A 147 2.16 16.59 1.54
CA LEU A 147 2.11 16.11 2.92
C LEU A 147 3.48 16.20 3.60
N ASP A 148 3.48 16.61 4.86
CA ASP A 148 4.67 16.48 5.71
C ASP A 148 5.04 14.98 5.83
N HIS A 149 6.28 14.65 5.48
CA HIS A 149 6.76 13.27 5.44
C HIS A 149 5.97 12.33 4.50
N GLY A 150 5.33 12.84 3.43
CA GLY A 150 4.44 12.08 2.57
C GLY A 150 5.05 10.81 1.96
N LEU A 151 6.35 10.81 1.59
CA LEU A 151 7.04 9.62 1.11
C LEU A 151 7.19 8.55 2.20
N ALA A 152 7.47 8.95 3.44
CA ALA A 152 7.53 8.02 4.57
C ALA A 152 6.14 7.45 4.88
N CYS A 153 5.10 8.29 4.83
CA CYS A 153 3.72 7.84 4.99
C CYS A 153 3.30 6.84 3.90
N LYS A 154 3.68 7.11 2.64
CA LYS A 154 3.48 6.15 1.54
C LYS A 154 4.16 4.81 1.82
N ALA A 155 5.43 4.83 2.22
CA ALA A 155 6.17 3.60 2.54
C ALA A 155 5.49 2.77 3.64
N VAL A 156 5.02 3.41 4.69
CA VAL A 156 4.26 2.78 5.77
C VAL A 156 2.96 2.16 5.27
N VAL A 157 2.23 2.86 4.41
CA VAL A 157 1.00 2.33 3.78
C VAL A 157 1.32 1.14 2.88
N ASP A 158 2.41 1.20 2.13
CA ASP A 158 2.84 0.11 1.26
C ASP A 158 3.14 -1.17 2.05
N VAL A 159 3.86 -1.06 3.17
CA VAL A 159 4.10 -2.18 4.09
C VAL A 159 2.79 -2.74 4.65
N ALA A 160 1.85 -1.88 5.05
CA ALA A 160 0.55 -2.31 5.54
C ALA A 160 -0.30 -3.01 4.45
N ILE A 161 -0.26 -2.52 3.20
CA ILE A 161 -0.90 -3.16 2.05
C ILE A 161 -0.31 -4.55 1.81
N ASP A 162 1.02 -4.67 1.83
CA ASP A 162 1.70 -5.95 1.61
C ASP A 162 1.41 -6.95 2.75
N GLY A 163 1.28 -6.48 3.98
CA GLY A 163 0.84 -7.31 5.11
C GLY A 163 -0.60 -7.85 4.96
N CYS A 164 -1.45 -7.18 4.20
CA CYS A 164 -2.84 -7.57 3.91
C CYS A 164 -3.02 -8.24 2.53
N ALA A 165 -1.94 -8.44 1.77
CA ALA A 165 -1.98 -8.88 0.37
C ALA A 165 -2.59 -10.27 0.15
N GLN A 166 -2.72 -11.08 1.20
CA GLN A 166 -3.40 -12.39 1.15
C GLN A 166 -4.90 -12.27 0.79
N VAL A 167 -5.52 -11.14 1.07
CA VAL A 167 -6.93 -10.87 0.72
C VAL A 167 -7.00 -10.16 -0.62
N ILE A 168 -6.43 -8.98 -0.72
CA ILE A 168 -6.26 -8.21 -1.96
C ILE A 168 -5.13 -7.19 -1.79
N ASN A 169 -4.29 -7.04 -2.80
CA ASN A 169 -3.34 -5.94 -2.87
C ASN A 169 -3.95 -4.77 -3.63
N ILE A 170 -4.14 -3.63 -2.95
CA ILE A 170 -4.80 -2.45 -3.52
C ILE A 170 -4.02 -1.91 -4.72
N ARG A 171 -2.67 -1.87 -4.66
CA ARG A 171 -1.82 -1.37 -5.75
C ARG A 171 -1.92 -2.26 -6.99
N GLU A 172 -1.87 -3.57 -6.81
CA GLU A 172 -2.05 -4.54 -7.89
C GLU A 172 -3.46 -4.47 -8.49
N SER A 173 -4.47 -4.23 -7.66
CA SER A 173 -5.85 -4.04 -8.13
C SER A 173 -5.97 -2.82 -9.05
N ILE A 174 -5.30 -1.70 -8.73
CA ILE A 174 -5.27 -0.52 -9.61
C ILE A 174 -4.67 -0.88 -10.97
N LEU A 175 -3.50 -1.51 -10.97
CA LEU A 175 -2.80 -1.88 -12.21
C LEU A 175 -3.60 -2.90 -13.03
N SER A 176 -4.12 -3.94 -12.38
CA SER A 176 -4.92 -4.99 -13.04
C SER A 176 -6.16 -4.41 -13.74
N HIS A 177 -6.93 -3.56 -13.05
CA HIS A 177 -8.10 -2.95 -13.67
C HIS A 177 -7.74 -2.00 -14.80
N ARG A 178 -6.62 -1.26 -14.71
CA ARG A 178 -6.13 -0.41 -15.79
C ARG A 178 -5.71 -1.21 -17.02
N LEU A 179 -5.01 -2.32 -16.83
CA LEU A 179 -4.60 -3.20 -17.93
C LEU A 179 -5.83 -3.82 -18.61
N ARG A 180 -6.76 -4.34 -17.82
CA ARG A 180 -8.02 -4.89 -18.34
C ARG A 180 -8.86 -3.83 -19.04
N TYR A 181 -8.89 -2.60 -18.54
CA TYR A 181 -9.53 -1.49 -19.24
C TYR A 181 -8.92 -1.25 -20.62
N SER A 182 -7.59 -1.18 -20.73
CA SER A 182 -6.93 -0.95 -22.02
C SER A 182 -7.18 -2.05 -23.04
N THR A 183 -7.43 -3.28 -22.59
CA THR A 183 -7.79 -4.40 -23.46
C THR A 183 -9.29 -4.42 -23.80
N ALA A 184 -10.15 -4.13 -22.82
CA ALA A 184 -11.60 -4.13 -23.00
C ALA A 184 -12.10 -2.93 -23.82
N ALA A 185 -11.46 -1.79 -23.74
CA ALA A 185 -11.83 -0.57 -24.49
C ALA A 185 -11.88 -0.77 -26.00
N ALA A 186 -11.18 -1.78 -26.52
CA ALA A 186 -11.20 -2.13 -27.94
C ALA A 186 -12.38 -3.07 -28.32
N ILE A 187 -13.10 -3.64 -27.34
CA ILE A 187 -14.07 -4.73 -27.55
C ILE A 187 -15.46 -4.35 -27.02
N ASP A 188 -15.56 -3.84 -25.81
CA ASP A 188 -16.81 -3.49 -25.14
C ASP A 188 -16.68 -2.25 -24.26
N GLU A 189 -17.37 -1.18 -24.65
CA GLU A 189 -17.33 0.13 -23.98
C GLU A 189 -17.95 0.10 -22.57
N LEU A 190 -19.00 -0.69 -22.35
CA LEU A 190 -19.69 -0.81 -21.05
C LEU A 190 -18.81 -1.48 -20.00
N ASP A 191 -18.18 -2.58 -20.35
CA ASP A 191 -17.24 -3.29 -19.46
C ASP A 191 -15.99 -2.43 -19.19
N ALA A 192 -15.50 -1.69 -20.18
CA ALA A 192 -14.39 -0.78 -20.04
C ALA A 192 -14.68 0.31 -18.99
N HIS A 193 -15.84 0.97 -19.04
CA HIS A 193 -16.20 1.97 -18.03
C HIS A 193 -16.29 1.40 -16.61
N SER A 194 -16.77 0.18 -16.45
CA SER A 194 -16.80 -0.49 -15.15
C SER A 194 -15.39 -0.72 -14.61
N LEU A 195 -14.47 -1.21 -15.44
CA LEU A 195 -13.07 -1.44 -15.07
C LEU A 195 -12.34 -0.14 -14.68
N LEU A 196 -12.56 0.94 -15.45
CA LEU A 196 -11.99 2.25 -15.13
C LEU A 196 -12.49 2.78 -13.79
N ARG A 197 -13.79 2.64 -13.50
CA ARG A 197 -14.35 3.01 -12.19
C ARG A 197 -13.73 2.21 -11.04
N HIS A 198 -13.48 0.92 -11.21
CA HIS A 198 -12.83 0.09 -10.19
C HIS A 198 -11.37 0.51 -9.98
N ALA A 199 -10.63 0.80 -11.05
CA ALA A 199 -9.27 1.31 -10.96
C ALA A 199 -9.23 2.67 -10.23
N ALA A 200 -10.11 3.60 -10.61
CA ALA A 200 -10.21 4.93 -9.99
C ALA A 200 -10.55 4.81 -8.49
N LYS A 201 -11.51 3.94 -8.14
CA LYS A 201 -11.89 3.72 -6.74
C LYS A 201 -10.76 3.10 -5.91
N ALA A 202 -10.01 2.16 -6.47
CA ALA A 202 -8.85 1.59 -5.79
C ALA A 202 -7.74 2.63 -5.60
N LEU A 203 -7.51 3.51 -6.58
CA LEU A 203 -6.56 4.62 -6.48
C LEU A 203 -7.01 5.65 -5.44
N GLU A 204 -8.31 6.00 -5.40
CA GLU A 204 -8.91 6.86 -4.38
C GLU A 204 -8.65 6.31 -2.96
N VAL A 205 -8.90 5.03 -2.75
CA VAL A 205 -8.64 4.36 -1.47
C VAL A 205 -7.16 4.43 -1.09
N TYR A 206 -6.27 4.17 -2.04
CA TYR A 206 -4.83 4.26 -1.80
C TYR A 206 -4.41 5.69 -1.43
N TYR A 207 -4.93 6.69 -2.13
CA TYR A 207 -4.72 8.11 -1.85
C TYR A 207 -5.16 8.47 -0.42
N PHE A 208 -6.37 8.05 -0.03
CA PHE A 208 -6.89 8.31 1.33
C PHE A 208 -6.10 7.58 2.42
N LEU A 209 -5.59 6.39 2.17
CA LEU A 209 -4.74 5.68 3.12
C LEU A 209 -3.42 6.41 3.37
N ILE A 210 -2.82 7.02 2.33
CA ILE A 210 -1.59 7.83 2.48
C ILE A 210 -1.90 9.11 3.27
N ALA A 211 -2.98 9.82 2.96
CA ALA A 211 -3.41 10.98 3.71
C ALA A 211 -3.73 10.62 5.17
N PHE A 212 -4.39 9.50 5.40
CA PHE A 212 -4.69 8.99 6.73
C PHE A 212 -3.42 8.61 7.51
N ALA A 213 -2.43 8.02 6.85
CA ALA A 213 -1.14 7.74 7.48
C ALA A 213 -0.46 9.03 7.95
N SER A 214 -0.51 10.11 7.15
CA SER A 214 0.02 11.43 7.57
C SER A 214 -0.71 11.97 8.79
N TYR A 215 -2.05 11.95 8.80
CA TYR A 215 -2.85 12.31 9.97
C TYR A 215 -2.47 11.49 11.21
N VAL A 216 -2.33 10.19 11.06
CA VAL A 216 -1.95 9.29 12.16
C VAL A 216 -0.55 9.61 12.69
N GLU A 217 0.42 9.89 11.81
CA GLU A 217 1.79 10.26 12.20
C GLU A 217 1.88 11.62 12.90
N GLU A 218 1.09 12.60 12.49
CA GLU A 218 1.03 13.91 13.13
C GLU A 218 0.38 13.86 14.54
N SER A 219 -0.38 12.80 14.83
CA SER A 219 -1.02 12.64 16.14
C SER A 219 0.02 12.44 17.24
N LYS A 220 0.11 13.40 18.15
CA LYS A 220 1.08 13.41 19.27
C LYS A 220 0.70 12.44 20.41
N THR A 221 -0.55 12.02 20.45
CA THR A 221 -1.09 11.13 21.50
C THR A 221 -1.86 9.98 20.88
N ALA A 222 -1.85 8.84 21.53
CA ALA A 222 -2.64 7.66 21.13
C ALA A 222 -4.17 7.88 21.16
N LEU A 223 -4.63 9.02 21.66
CA LEU A 223 -6.05 9.34 21.77
C LEU A 223 -6.66 9.96 20.51
N PHE A 224 -5.84 10.34 19.51
CA PHE A 224 -6.31 10.93 18.25
C PHE A 224 -7.42 11.97 18.48
N GLN A 225 -7.07 13.09 19.12
CA GLN A 225 -8.01 14.10 19.61
C GLN A 225 -8.77 14.80 18.47
N PHE A 226 -8.11 15.03 17.34
CA PHE A 226 -8.70 15.61 16.15
C PHE A 226 -9.30 14.52 15.26
N ARG A 227 -10.35 14.83 14.53
CA ARG A 227 -10.95 13.93 13.54
C ARG A 227 -10.19 14.04 12.22
N PHE A 228 -10.07 12.93 11.51
CA PHE A 228 -9.43 12.91 10.19
C PHE A 228 -10.14 13.82 9.18
N VAL A 229 -11.47 13.87 9.21
CA VAL A 229 -12.26 14.76 8.35
C VAL A 229 -11.94 16.23 8.60
N ASP A 230 -11.75 16.64 9.85
CA ASP A 230 -11.43 18.02 10.21
C ASP A 230 -9.97 18.33 9.80
N TRP A 231 -9.05 17.41 10.01
CA TRP A 231 -7.67 17.49 9.54
C TRP A 231 -7.58 17.66 8.01
N LEU A 232 -8.42 16.95 7.24
CA LEU A 232 -8.49 17.09 5.78
C LEU A 232 -8.98 18.47 5.35
N LYS A 233 -10.01 19.01 6.03
CA LYS A 233 -10.57 20.34 5.71
C LYS A 233 -9.59 21.48 5.95
N GLU A 234 -8.70 21.34 6.92
CA GLU A 234 -7.66 22.35 7.20
C GLU A 234 -6.58 22.41 6.12
N ARG A 235 -6.47 21.36 5.26
CA ARG A 235 -5.46 21.20 4.22
C ARG A 235 -6.02 21.24 2.78
N ALA A 236 -7.34 21.30 2.63
CA ALA A 236 -8.03 21.45 1.34
C ALA A 236 -8.15 22.93 0.96
#